data_c2f6d6049e281aab65336e43339da6e1
#
_entry.id   c2f6d6049e281aab65336e43339da6e1
#
_cell.length_a   1.000
_cell.length_b   1.000
_cell.length_c   1.000
_cell.angle_alpha   90.00
_cell.angle_beta   90.00
_cell.angle_gamma   90.00
#
_symmetry.space_group_name_H-M   'P 1'
#
loop_
_entity.id
_entity.type
_entity.pdbx_description
1 polymer ?
#
loop_
_entity_poly.entity_id
_entity_poly.type
_entity_poly.pdbx_seq_one_letter_code
_entity_poly.pdbx_strand_id
1 'polypeptide(L)'
;MQPLAFVDLETTGTIASVDRIIEIGIILADGSEAQEWSCLINPETRISTFIENLTGITNEMVANAPTFAQIAHQIFCMIEGRLF
;
A
#
# COMPACT_ATOMS: atom_id res chain seq x y z
N MET A 1 2.27 -24.65 9.71
CA MET A 1 2.03 -23.29 10.22
C MET A 1 1.21 -22.51 9.21
N GLN A 2 0.23 -21.75 9.66
CA GLN A 2 -0.63 -20.95 8.79
C GLN A 2 0.17 -19.85 8.11
N PRO A 3 0.09 -19.70 6.78
CA PRO A 3 0.69 -18.54 6.10
C PRO A 3 0.04 -17.24 6.55
N LEU A 4 0.85 -16.21 6.75
CA LEU A 4 0.39 -14.90 7.21
C LEU A 4 0.73 -13.81 6.19
N ALA A 5 -0.07 -12.75 6.16
CA ALA A 5 0.25 -11.53 5.45
C ALA A 5 0.08 -10.35 6.41
N PHE A 6 1.08 -9.50 6.48
CA PHE A 6 1.02 -8.24 7.22
C PHE A 6 0.95 -7.12 6.20
N VAL A 7 -0.05 -6.26 6.34
CA VAL A 7 -0.28 -5.17 5.38
C VAL A 7 -0.21 -3.85 6.12
N ASP A 8 0.61 -2.94 5.61
CA ASP A 8 0.74 -1.59 6.13
C ASP A 8 0.42 -0.60 5.03
N LEU A 9 -0.33 0.44 5.34
CA LEU A 9 -0.80 1.42 4.37
C LEU A 9 -0.43 2.83 4.79
N GLU A 10 -0.02 3.66 3.80
CA GLU A 10 -0.01 5.10 3.94
C GLU A 10 -1.12 5.66 3.05
N THR A 11 -1.84 6.65 3.54
CA THR A 11 -3.00 7.21 2.86
C THR A 11 -2.96 8.73 2.83
N THR A 12 -3.85 9.32 2.03
CA THR A 12 -3.97 10.78 1.96
C THR A 12 -4.64 11.38 3.20
N GLY A 13 -5.18 10.55 4.08
CA GLY A 13 -5.83 10.99 5.32
C GLY A 13 -6.55 9.83 6.00
N THR A 14 -7.46 10.14 6.92
CA THR A 14 -8.11 9.15 7.78
C THR A 14 -9.58 8.91 7.46
N ILE A 15 -10.13 9.56 6.44
CA ILE A 15 -11.55 9.44 6.08
C ILE A 15 -11.68 8.45 4.93
N ALA A 16 -12.13 7.23 5.24
CA ALA A 16 -12.15 6.12 4.29
C ALA A 16 -12.98 6.40 3.03
N SER A 17 -14.01 7.25 3.12
CA SER A 17 -14.88 7.54 1.98
C SER A 17 -14.26 8.49 0.95
N VAL A 18 -13.21 9.25 1.32
CA VAL A 18 -12.60 10.25 0.44
C VAL A 18 -11.08 10.09 0.31
N ASP A 19 -10.43 9.51 1.32
CA ASP A 19 -8.98 9.38 1.30
C ASP A 19 -8.53 8.12 0.56
N ARG A 20 -7.32 8.18 0.00
CA ARG A 20 -6.81 7.16 -0.90
C ARG A 20 -5.46 6.66 -0.44
N ILE A 21 -5.14 5.43 -0.84
CA ILE A 21 -3.86 4.80 -0.52
C ILE A 21 -2.77 5.42 -1.38
N ILE A 22 -1.62 5.73 -0.77
CA ILE A 22 -0.44 6.26 -1.49
C ILE A 22 0.77 5.34 -1.37
N GLU A 23 0.74 4.39 -0.44
CA GLU A 23 1.76 3.34 -0.37
C GLU A 23 1.16 2.10 0.27
N ILE A 24 1.57 0.92 -0.21
CA ILE A 24 1.22 -0.34 0.42
C ILE A 24 2.49 -1.14 0.64
N GLY A 25 2.65 -1.65 1.86
CA GLY A 25 3.72 -2.57 2.23
C GLY A 25 3.13 -3.89 2.66
N ILE A 26 3.71 -4.99 2.18
CA ILE A 26 3.22 -6.33 2.49
C ILE A 26 4.39 -7.19 2.93
N ILE A 27 4.22 -7.90 4.03
CA ILE A 27 5.15 -8.92 4.49
C ILE A 27 4.43 -10.25 4.44
N LEU A 28 4.97 -11.18 3.66
CA LEU A 28 4.42 -12.53 3.53
C LEU A 28 5.27 -13.46 4.38
N ALA A 29 4.66 -14.07 5.41
CA ALA A 29 5.35 -14.96 6.33
C ALA A 29 4.87 -16.40 6.14
N ASP A 30 5.82 -17.30 5.90
CA ASP A 30 5.57 -18.72 5.72
C ASP A 30 6.51 -19.50 6.64
N GLY A 31 6.04 -19.83 7.83
CA GLY A 31 6.90 -20.46 8.84
C GLY A 31 8.02 -19.54 9.28
N SER A 32 9.27 -19.95 9.06
CA SER A 32 10.45 -19.15 9.41
C SER A 32 10.90 -18.21 8.30
N GLU A 33 10.24 -18.25 7.15
CA GLU A 33 10.61 -17.42 6.01
C GLU A 33 9.67 -16.21 5.89
N ALA A 34 10.22 -15.07 5.46
CA ALA A 34 9.44 -13.86 5.23
C ALA A 34 9.93 -13.17 3.98
N GLN A 35 8.98 -12.60 3.22
CA GLN A 35 9.27 -11.80 2.05
C GLN A 35 8.60 -10.44 2.21
N GLU A 36 9.29 -9.37 1.82
CA GLU A 36 8.74 -8.03 1.85
C GLU A 36 8.50 -7.53 0.43
N TRP A 37 7.41 -6.80 0.28
CA TRP A 37 7.08 -6.13 -0.97
C TRP A 37 6.43 -4.80 -0.64
N SER A 38 6.77 -3.76 -1.38
CA SER A 38 6.13 -2.47 -1.21
C SER A 38 5.99 -1.76 -2.54
N CYS A 39 5.01 -0.86 -2.61
CA CYS A 39 4.71 -0.14 -3.84
C CYS A 39 4.08 1.21 -3.50
N LEU A 40 4.59 2.28 -4.14
CA LEU A 40 3.91 3.55 -4.13
C LEU A 40 2.68 3.45 -5.04
N ILE A 41 1.61 4.11 -4.66
CA ILE A 41 0.34 4.09 -5.39
C ILE A 41 -0.01 5.52 -5.78
N ASN A 42 -0.38 5.71 -7.04
CA ASN A 42 -0.91 7.01 -7.48
C ASN A 42 -2.35 7.13 -6.97
N PRO A 43 -2.63 8.06 -6.05
CA PRO A 43 -3.98 8.18 -5.47
C PRO A 43 -4.98 8.86 -6.41
N GLU A 44 -4.53 9.36 -7.56
CA GLU A 44 -5.36 10.09 -8.52
C GLU A 44 -6.01 11.33 -7.91
N THR A 45 -5.40 11.86 -6.87
CA THR A 45 -5.79 13.09 -6.21
C THR A 45 -4.54 13.73 -5.62
N ARG A 46 -4.61 15.01 -5.30
CA ARG A 46 -3.49 15.74 -4.75
C ARG A 46 -3.25 15.32 -3.29
N ILE A 47 -1.99 15.06 -2.95
CA ILE A 47 -1.56 14.84 -1.58
C ILE A 47 -1.32 16.22 -0.94
N SER A 48 -1.89 16.47 0.25
CA SER A 48 -1.69 17.73 0.95
C SER A 48 -0.25 17.87 1.43
N THR A 49 0.20 19.10 1.63
CA THR A 49 1.54 19.35 2.17
C THR A 49 1.70 18.72 3.55
N PHE A 50 0.64 18.73 4.36
CA PHE A 50 0.67 18.07 5.67
C PHE A 50 0.98 16.59 5.56
N ILE A 51 0.31 15.89 4.65
CA ILE A 51 0.53 14.44 4.45
C ILE A 51 1.89 14.17 3.82
N GLU A 52 2.34 15.01 2.87
CA GLU A 52 3.70 14.88 2.33
C GLU A 52 4.76 14.95 3.43
N ASN A 53 4.60 15.89 4.35
CA ASN A 53 5.54 16.05 5.46
C ASN A 53 5.44 14.90 6.47
N LEU A 54 4.24 14.41 6.72
CA LEU A 54 4.02 13.33 7.69
C LEU A 54 4.57 11.99 7.18
N THR A 55 4.32 11.67 5.92
CA THR A 55 4.66 10.36 5.35
C THR A 55 6.00 10.35 4.61
N GLY A 56 6.47 11.50 4.18
CA GLY A 56 7.63 11.61 3.29
C GLY A 56 7.31 11.28 1.84
N ILE A 57 6.05 11.01 1.51
CA ILE A 57 5.62 10.67 0.15
C ILE A 57 5.03 11.90 -0.50
N THR A 58 5.62 12.32 -1.63
CA THR A 58 5.23 13.56 -2.32
C THR A 58 4.39 13.27 -3.55
N ASN A 59 3.69 14.30 -4.01
CA ASN A 59 2.93 14.23 -5.26
C ASN A 59 3.83 13.82 -6.44
N GLU A 60 5.07 14.31 -6.45
CA GLU A 60 6.02 13.96 -7.50
C GLU A 60 6.36 12.48 -7.48
N MET A 61 6.56 11.91 -6.28
CA MET A 61 6.92 10.49 -6.13
C MET A 61 5.86 9.54 -6.66
N VAL A 62 4.58 9.90 -6.53
CA VAL A 62 3.47 9.01 -6.94
C VAL A 62 2.95 9.31 -8.33
N ALA A 63 3.44 10.35 -9.00
CA ALA A 63 2.91 10.80 -10.30
C ALA A 63 2.98 9.69 -11.37
N ASN A 64 4.02 8.88 -11.35
CA ASN A 64 4.22 7.79 -12.30
C ASN A 64 4.00 6.40 -11.69
N ALA A 65 3.49 6.35 -10.46
CA ALA A 65 3.19 5.09 -9.80
C ALA A 65 1.87 4.50 -10.36
N PRO A 66 1.68 3.18 -10.23
CA PRO A 66 0.40 2.60 -10.65
C PRO A 66 -0.73 3.07 -9.75
N THR A 67 -1.94 3.11 -10.30
CA THR A 67 -3.14 3.34 -9.50
C THR A 67 -3.46 2.07 -8.72
N PHE A 68 -4.29 2.18 -7.69
CA PHE A 68 -4.72 0.99 -6.95
C PHE A 68 -5.43 -0.01 -7.87
N ALA A 69 -6.27 0.47 -8.78
CA ALA A 69 -6.98 -0.39 -9.73
C ALA A 69 -6.00 -1.21 -10.58
N GLN A 70 -4.87 -0.62 -10.96
CA GLN A 70 -3.87 -1.31 -11.79
C GLN A 70 -3.11 -2.39 -11.03
N ILE A 71 -2.91 -2.21 -9.70
CA ILE A 71 -2.09 -3.12 -8.89
C ILE A 71 -2.92 -4.11 -8.07
N ALA A 72 -4.25 -3.89 -7.98
CA ALA A 72 -5.12 -4.66 -7.07
C ALA A 72 -5.07 -6.16 -7.30
N HIS A 73 -5.04 -6.61 -8.55
CA HIS A 73 -4.99 -8.04 -8.85
C HIS A 73 -3.69 -8.68 -8.35
N GLN A 74 -2.56 -7.99 -8.55
CA GLN A 74 -1.27 -8.48 -8.07
C GLN A 74 -1.27 -8.59 -6.54
N ILE A 75 -1.84 -7.59 -5.86
CA ILE A 75 -1.95 -7.62 -4.40
C ILE A 75 -2.82 -8.80 -3.96
N PHE A 76 -3.96 -8.98 -4.60
CA PHE A 76 -4.85 -10.11 -4.29
C PHE A 76 -4.12 -11.45 -4.42
N CYS A 77 -3.35 -11.63 -5.49
CA CYS A 77 -2.60 -12.86 -5.70
C CYS A 77 -1.54 -13.09 -4.62
N MET A 78 -0.97 -12.02 -4.06
CA MET A 78 0.02 -12.14 -2.98
C MET A 78 -0.60 -12.58 -1.66
N ILE A 79 -1.78 -12.06 -1.33
CA ILE A 79 -2.38 -12.28 0.00
C ILE A 79 -3.41 -13.40 0.01
N GLU A 80 -3.81 -13.91 -1.14
CA GLU A 80 -4.81 -14.95 -1.27
C GLU A 80 -4.44 -16.17 -0.44
N GLY A 81 -5.40 -16.67 0.33
CA GLY A 81 -5.20 -17.86 1.16
C GLY A 81 -4.41 -17.62 2.43
N ARG A 82 -4.05 -16.37 2.75
CA ARG A 82 -3.28 -16.03 3.95
C ARG A 82 -4.18 -15.40 5.00
N LEU A 83 -3.79 -15.56 6.24
CA LEU A 83 -4.43 -14.87 7.38
C LEU A 83 -3.74 -13.52 7.60
N PHE A 84 -4.54 -12.48 7.80
CA PHE A 84 -4.00 -11.16 8.12
C PHE A 84 -4.97 -10.32 8.94
#